data_a7c0af6ddfc14020f636dad7f5f9375a
#
_entry.id   a7c0af6ddfc14020f636dad7f5f9375a
#
_cell.length_a   1.000
_cell.length_b   1.000
_cell.length_c   1.000
_cell.angle_alpha   90.00
_cell.angle_beta   90.00
_cell.angle_gamma   90.00
#
_symmetry.space_group_name_H-M   'P 1'
#
loop_
_entity.id
_entity.type
_entity.pdbx_description
1 polymer ?
#
loop_
_entity_poly.entity_id
_entity_poly.type
_entity_poly.pdbx_seq_one_letter_code
_entity_poly.pdbx_strand_id
1 'polypeptide(L)'
;MIDVKETLSAAGERMEMAAMYLADELSHIRAGRANVAILDGVRVNSYGSMVPLNQVATVTTPDARTIAIRPWDKKAIKDIEKAIMDSGVGITPENNGEIVRLGIPQPTGERRKELVKQCNKIAEKAKIEVRNVRQEIKEKLKKAIKDGLSEDLEKDAENDLQKLHDKYIKQLEALMDEKEKEIMTV
;
A
#
# COMPACT_ATOMS: atom_id res chain seq x y z
N MET A 1 32.96 -20.31 -9.26
CA MET A 1 33.26 -19.65 -7.94
C MET A 1 32.12 -18.68 -7.70
N ILE A 2 31.48 -18.74 -6.54
CA ILE A 2 30.34 -17.83 -6.25
C ILE A 2 30.86 -16.41 -6.04
N ASP A 3 30.22 -15.41 -6.63
CA ASP A 3 30.48 -14.00 -6.31
C ASP A 3 29.62 -13.62 -5.08
N VAL A 4 30.30 -13.44 -3.95
CA VAL A 4 29.65 -13.12 -2.67
C VAL A 4 28.95 -11.77 -2.73
N LYS A 5 29.56 -10.77 -3.37
CA LYS A 5 28.97 -9.41 -3.48
C LYS A 5 27.71 -9.43 -4.31
N GLU A 6 27.73 -10.08 -5.46
CA GLU A 6 26.56 -10.23 -6.33
C GLU A 6 25.45 -11.01 -5.62
N THR A 7 25.82 -12.08 -4.88
CA THR A 7 24.85 -12.89 -4.12
C THR A 7 24.18 -12.08 -3.01
N LEU A 8 24.91 -11.24 -2.27
CA LEU A 8 24.36 -10.36 -1.24
C LEU A 8 23.53 -9.23 -1.84
N SER A 9 23.95 -8.67 -2.99
CA SER A 9 23.15 -7.65 -3.69
C SER A 9 21.80 -8.23 -4.14
N ALA A 10 21.78 -9.39 -4.77
CA ALA A 10 20.56 -10.08 -5.18
C ALA A 10 19.66 -10.43 -3.97
N ALA A 11 20.25 -10.80 -2.83
CA ALA A 11 19.50 -11.01 -1.60
C ALA A 11 18.85 -9.72 -1.12
N GLY A 12 19.59 -8.60 -1.13
CA GLY A 12 19.08 -7.27 -0.78
C GLY A 12 17.91 -6.84 -1.67
N GLU A 13 18.04 -7.00 -2.97
CA GLU A 13 16.97 -6.68 -3.94
C GLU A 13 15.69 -7.50 -3.69
N ARG A 14 15.81 -8.79 -3.42
CA ARG A 14 14.66 -9.66 -3.10
C ARG A 14 13.99 -9.26 -1.78
N MET A 15 14.77 -8.91 -0.75
CA MET A 15 14.23 -8.41 0.51
C MET A 15 13.56 -7.05 0.36
N GLU A 16 14.10 -6.17 -0.48
CA GLU A 16 13.51 -4.88 -0.82
C GLU A 16 12.18 -5.06 -1.56
N MET A 17 12.12 -5.99 -2.52
CA MET A 17 10.86 -6.31 -3.21
C MET A 17 9.79 -6.79 -2.23
N ALA A 18 10.14 -7.56 -1.20
CA ALA A 18 9.19 -7.97 -0.16
C ALA A 18 8.68 -6.76 0.65
N ALA A 19 9.53 -5.77 0.94
CA ALA A 19 9.13 -4.54 1.61
C ALA A 19 8.24 -3.65 0.72
N MET A 20 8.57 -3.52 -0.55
CA MET A 20 7.75 -2.80 -1.54
C MET A 20 6.38 -3.46 -1.71
N TYR A 21 6.33 -4.79 -1.80
CA TYR A 21 5.08 -5.53 -1.86
C TYR A 21 4.21 -5.28 -0.62
N LEU A 22 4.81 -5.30 0.59
CA LEU A 22 4.07 -4.98 1.81
C LEU A 22 3.51 -3.55 1.77
N ALA A 23 4.32 -2.57 1.38
CA ALA A 23 3.89 -1.17 1.30
C ALA A 23 2.72 -1.00 0.33
N ASP A 24 2.77 -1.66 -0.83
CA ASP A 24 1.71 -1.65 -1.83
C ASP A 24 0.42 -2.29 -1.29
N GLU A 25 0.49 -3.49 -0.74
CA GLU A 25 -0.66 -4.18 -0.15
C GLU A 25 -1.30 -3.38 1.00
N LEU A 26 -0.48 -2.76 1.86
CA LEU A 26 -0.98 -1.90 2.94
C LEU A 26 -1.66 -0.64 2.39
N SER A 27 -1.24 -0.12 1.24
CA SER A 27 -1.86 1.04 0.59
C SER A 27 -3.29 0.75 0.14
N HIS A 28 -3.56 -0.49 -0.26
CA HIS A 28 -4.89 -0.95 -0.68
C HIS A 28 -5.85 -1.15 0.50
N ILE A 29 -5.34 -1.33 1.71
CA ILE A 29 -6.17 -1.42 2.92
C ILE A 29 -6.65 -0.03 3.33
N ARG A 30 -7.93 0.22 3.06
CA ARG A 30 -8.59 1.50 3.34
C ARG A 30 -8.98 1.59 4.81
N ALA A 31 -8.30 2.46 5.54
CA ALA A 31 -8.53 2.67 6.98
C ALA A 31 -9.66 3.68 7.30
N GLY A 32 -10.59 3.94 6.37
CA GLY A 32 -11.63 4.96 6.53
C GLY A 32 -11.16 6.38 6.19
N ARG A 33 -9.97 6.54 5.60
CA ARG A 33 -9.51 7.83 5.07
C ARG A 33 -10.07 8.11 3.68
N ALA A 34 -10.36 9.37 3.44
CA ALA A 34 -10.73 9.90 2.14
C ALA A 34 -9.55 9.75 1.17
N ASN A 35 -9.76 8.98 0.11
CA ASN A 35 -8.79 8.84 -0.98
C ASN A 35 -9.48 9.16 -2.30
N VAL A 36 -8.91 10.09 -3.05
CA VAL A 36 -9.41 10.49 -4.36
C VAL A 36 -9.48 9.32 -5.33
N ALA A 37 -8.57 8.35 -5.22
CA ALA A 37 -8.54 7.15 -6.05
C ALA A 37 -9.85 6.30 -6.00
N ILE A 38 -10.69 6.50 -5.00
CA ILE A 38 -12.04 5.90 -4.97
C ILE A 38 -12.87 6.30 -6.17
N LEU A 39 -12.62 7.49 -6.73
CA LEU A 39 -13.39 8.10 -7.81
C LEU A 39 -12.77 7.90 -9.20
N ASP A 40 -11.61 7.25 -9.31
CA ASP A 40 -10.91 7.08 -10.60
C ASP A 40 -11.72 6.27 -11.63
N GLY A 41 -12.63 5.41 -11.16
CA GLY A 41 -13.54 4.65 -12.03
C GLY A 41 -14.85 5.37 -12.38
N VAL A 42 -15.12 6.55 -11.78
CA VAL A 42 -16.37 7.25 -11.96
C VAL A 42 -16.37 7.99 -13.31
N ARG A 43 -17.36 7.69 -14.13
CA ARG A 43 -17.59 8.36 -15.41
C ARG A 43 -18.89 9.17 -15.36
N VAL A 44 -18.80 10.42 -15.72
CA VAL A 44 -19.91 11.37 -15.70
C VAL A 44 -20.38 11.61 -17.13
N ASN A 45 -21.71 11.68 -17.32
CA ASN A 45 -22.26 12.10 -18.60
C ASN A 45 -22.14 13.62 -18.71
N SER A 46 -21.26 14.07 -19.59
CA SER A 46 -21.08 15.48 -19.90
C SER A 46 -21.45 15.72 -21.37
N TYR A 47 -22.51 16.47 -21.59
CA TYR A 47 -23.02 16.81 -22.95
C TYR A 47 -23.21 15.60 -23.87
N GLY A 48 -23.67 14.46 -23.31
CA GLY A 48 -23.91 13.21 -24.07
C GLY A 48 -22.70 12.29 -24.22
N SER A 49 -21.55 12.65 -23.65
CA SER A 49 -20.35 11.82 -23.65
C SER A 49 -19.96 11.40 -22.23
N MET A 50 -19.54 10.14 -22.07
CA MET A 50 -19.05 9.60 -20.80
C MET A 50 -17.59 9.96 -20.60
N VAL A 51 -17.32 10.90 -19.72
CA VAL A 51 -15.95 11.39 -19.42
C VAL A 51 -15.55 11.06 -17.98
N PRO A 52 -14.25 10.89 -17.69
CA PRO A 52 -13.78 10.73 -16.33
C PRO A 52 -14.10 11.95 -15.46
N LEU A 53 -14.40 11.72 -14.16
CA LEU A 53 -14.78 12.78 -13.23
C LEU A 53 -13.76 13.93 -13.14
N ASN A 54 -12.47 13.63 -13.24
CA ASN A 54 -11.38 14.61 -13.20
C ASN A 54 -11.34 15.57 -14.41
N GLN A 55 -12.10 15.27 -15.46
CA GLN A 55 -12.25 16.14 -16.65
C GLN A 55 -13.44 17.11 -16.55
N VAL A 56 -14.27 17.00 -15.53
CA VAL A 56 -15.47 17.86 -15.34
C VAL A 56 -15.51 18.52 -13.96
N ALA A 57 -14.65 18.09 -13.04
CA ALA A 57 -14.60 18.60 -11.69
C ALA A 57 -13.20 18.54 -11.08
N THR A 58 -12.94 19.42 -10.13
CA THR A 58 -11.75 19.34 -9.27
C THR A 58 -12.09 18.52 -8.03
N VAL A 59 -11.32 17.48 -7.75
CA VAL A 59 -11.48 16.60 -6.58
C VAL A 59 -10.41 16.92 -5.56
N THR A 60 -10.82 17.20 -4.32
CA THR A 60 -9.93 17.52 -3.20
C THR A 60 -10.36 16.78 -1.93
N THR A 61 -9.46 16.63 -0.99
CA THR A 61 -9.73 16.06 0.34
C THR A 61 -9.48 17.15 1.39
N PRO A 62 -10.50 17.97 1.73
CA PRO A 62 -10.35 19.05 2.69
C PRO A 62 -10.04 18.56 4.10
N ASP A 63 -10.47 17.35 4.44
CA ASP A 63 -10.18 16.67 5.70
C ASP A 63 -9.98 15.17 5.48
N ALA A 64 -9.60 14.47 6.56
CA ALA A 64 -9.23 13.05 6.50
C ALA A 64 -10.39 12.12 6.07
N ARG A 65 -11.63 12.58 6.04
CA ARG A 65 -12.82 11.75 5.79
C ARG A 65 -13.78 12.32 4.78
N THR A 66 -13.51 13.48 4.23
CA THR A 66 -14.38 14.14 3.26
C THR A 66 -13.66 14.28 1.92
N ILE A 67 -14.33 13.84 0.85
CA ILE A 67 -13.92 14.18 -0.50
C ILE A 67 -14.85 15.29 -0.98
N ALA A 68 -14.27 16.41 -1.41
CA ALA A 68 -14.99 17.50 -2.00
C ALA A 68 -14.75 17.51 -3.51
N ILE A 69 -15.84 17.48 -4.26
CA ILE A 69 -15.87 17.51 -5.72
C ILE A 69 -16.47 18.85 -6.13
N ARG A 70 -15.66 19.70 -6.73
CA ARG A 70 -16.09 21.01 -7.25
C ARG A 70 -16.23 20.93 -8.76
N PRO A 71 -17.45 20.88 -9.29
CA PRO A 71 -17.67 20.88 -10.74
C PRO A 71 -17.25 22.23 -11.34
N TRP A 72 -16.76 22.20 -12.57
CA TRP A 72 -16.47 23.41 -13.32
C TRP A 72 -17.77 24.08 -13.85
N ASP A 73 -18.79 23.27 -14.12
CA ASP A 73 -20.14 23.72 -14.45
C ASP A 73 -21.13 23.26 -13.37
N LYS A 74 -21.83 24.22 -12.75
CA LYS A 74 -22.85 23.95 -11.72
C LYS A 74 -23.99 23.05 -12.22
N LYS A 75 -24.26 23.02 -13.51
CA LYS A 75 -25.28 22.15 -14.10
C LYS A 75 -24.90 20.65 -14.04
N ALA A 76 -23.60 20.35 -14.01
CA ALA A 76 -23.11 18.99 -13.94
C ALA A 76 -23.25 18.32 -12.55
N ILE A 77 -23.67 19.08 -11.51
CA ILE A 77 -23.79 18.55 -10.14
C ILE A 77 -24.65 17.29 -10.09
N LYS A 78 -25.84 17.33 -10.71
CA LYS A 78 -26.78 16.20 -10.70
C LYS A 78 -26.25 14.98 -11.44
N ASP A 79 -25.54 15.21 -12.54
CA ASP A 79 -24.93 14.14 -13.33
C ASP A 79 -23.76 13.50 -12.59
N ILE A 80 -22.99 14.30 -11.85
CA ILE A 80 -21.91 13.83 -10.97
C ILE A 80 -22.47 12.98 -9.81
N GLU A 81 -23.51 13.46 -9.12
CA GLU A 81 -24.16 12.70 -8.05
C GLU A 81 -24.69 11.36 -8.54
N LYS A 82 -25.41 11.38 -9.67
CA LYS A 82 -25.92 10.16 -10.28
C LYS A 82 -24.78 9.20 -10.65
N ALA A 83 -23.72 9.69 -11.28
CA ALA A 83 -22.57 8.90 -11.67
C ALA A 83 -21.89 8.26 -10.45
N ILE A 84 -21.80 8.96 -9.33
CA ILE A 84 -21.23 8.44 -8.08
C ILE A 84 -22.13 7.34 -7.49
N MET A 85 -23.44 7.54 -7.46
CA MET A 85 -24.39 6.53 -6.97
C MET A 85 -24.37 5.27 -7.85
N ASP A 86 -24.32 5.44 -9.16
CA ASP A 86 -24.30 4.31 -10.12
C ASP A 86 -22.96 3.57 -10.15
N SER A 87 -21.87 4.22 -9.72
CA SER A 87 -20.52 3.64 -9.72
C SER A 87 -20.26 2.58 -8.64
N GLY A 88 -21.19 2.40 -7.70
CA GLY A 88 -21.05 1.40 -6.64
C GLY A 88 -19.99 1.73 -5.58
N VAL A 89 -19.56 3.00 -5.49
CA VAL A 89 -18.61 3.47 -4.44
C VAL A 89 -19.18 3.26 -3.03
N GLY A 90 -20.50 3.13 -2.90
CA GLY A 90 -21.18 2.85 -1.63
C GLY A 90 -21.24 4.01 -0.65
N ILE A 91 -20.98 5.23 -1.12
CA ILE A 91 -21.05 6.47 -0.34
C ILE A 91 -22.08 7.37 -0.96
N THR A 92 -23.03 7.85 -0.16
CA THR A 92 -24.07 8.78 -0.63
C THR A 92 -23.48 10.19 -0.78
N PRO A 93 -23.55 10.79 -1.98
CA PRO A 93 -23.10 12.15 -2.18
C PRO A 93 -24.08 13.15 -1.53
N GLU A 94 -23.53 14.19 -0.92
CA GLU A 94 -24.26 15.34 -0.43
C GLU A 94 -23.83 16.59 -1.21
N ASN A 95 -24.78 17.43 -1.67
CA ASN A 95 -24.44 18.67 -2.34
C ASN A 95 -24.99 19.89 -1.61
N ASN A 96 -24.30 21.00 -1.73
CA ASN A 96 -24.76 22.33 -1.24
C ASN A 96 -25.08 23.32 -2.39
N GLY A 97 -25.27 22.80 -3.62
CA GLY A 97 -25.51 23.61 -4.82
C GLY A 97 -24.25 24.13 -5.52
N GLU A 98 -23.06 23.94 -4.92
CA GLU A 98 -21.76 24.35 -5.50
C GLU A 98 -20.71 23.23 -5.48
N ILE A 99 -20.75 22.39 -4.46
CA ILE A 99 -19.77 21.33 -4.22
C ILE A 99 -20.52 20.06 -3.84
N VAL A 100 -20.11 18.93 -4.41
CA VAL A 100 -20.56 17.61 -3.97
C VAL A 100 -19.56 17.09 -2.94
N ARG A 101 -20.05 16.66 -1.79
CA ARG A 101 -19.28 16.11 -0.68
C ARG A 101 -19.58 14.63 -0.51
N LEU A 102 -18.52 13.85 -0.30
CA LEU A 102 -18.60 12.43 0.05
C LEU A 102 -18.04 12.26 1.45
N GLY A 103 -18.93 11.98 2.42
CA GLY A 103 -18.53 11.67 3.80
C GLY A 103 -18.23 10.19 3.94
N ILE A 104 -16.98 9.85 4.26
CA ILE A 104 -16.58 8.47 4.51
C ILE A 104 -16.94 8.11 5.95
N PRO A 105 -17.80 7.07 6.16
CA PRO A 105 -18.20 6.67 7.50
C PRO A 105 -17.01 6.18 8.32
N GLN A 106 -17.02 6.47 9.61
CA GLN A 106 -15.99 5.94 10.52
C GLN A 106 -16.10 4.42 10.61
N PRO A 107 -14.99 3.70 10.49
CA PRO A 107 -14.97 2.28 10.79
C PRO A 107 -15.26 2.05 12.27
N THR A 108 -16.10 1.07 12.56
CA THR A 108 -16.34 0.64 13.95
C THR A 108 -15.07 0.11 14.59
N GLY A 109 -15.01 0.09 15.94
CA GLY A 109 -13.85 -0.47 16.65
C GLY A 109 -13.56 -1.93 16.27
N GLU A 110 -14.60 -2.73 16.01
CA GLU A 110 -14.45 -4.10 15.51
C GLU A 110 -13.83 -4.13 14.12
N ARG A 111 -14.30 -3.28 13.21
CA ARG A 111 -13.76 -3.18 11.86
C ARG A 111 -12.29 -2.75 11.84
N ARG A 112 -11.90 -1.82 12.71
CA ARG A 112 -10.49 -1.45 12.88
C ARG A 112 -9.63 -2.63 13.30
N LYS A 113 -10.09 -3.44 14.28
CA LYS A 113 -9.38 -4.66 14.70
C LYS A 113 -9.26 -5.69 13.58
N GLU A 114 -10.28 -5.85 12.75
CA GLU A 114 -10.23 -6.72 11.58
C GLU A 114 -9.19 -6.23 10.56
N LEU A 115 -9.16 -4.93 10.26
CA LEU A 115 -8.20 -4.33 9.36
C LEU A 115 -6.76 -4.52 9.87
N VAL A 116 -6.50 -4.30 11.16
CA VAL A 116 -5.19 -4.58 11.78
C VAL A 116 -4.83 -6.05 11.64
N LYS A 117 -5.76 -6.99 11.86
CA LYS A 117 -5.50 -8.42 11.65
C LYS A 117 -5.15 -8.75 10.19
N GLN A 118 -5.80 -8.09 9.23
CA GLN A 118 -5.47 -8.26 7.81
C GLN A 118 -4.06 -7.73 7.50
N CYS A 119 -3.72 -6.53 8.00
CA CYS A 119 -2.39 -5.97 7.87
C CYS A 119 -1.31 -6.89 8.46
N ASN A 120 -1.54 -7.43 9.66
CA ASN A 120 -0.63 -8.37 10.31
C ASN A 120 -0.40 -9.64 9.49
N LYS A 121 -1.45 -10.20 8.87
CA LYS A 121 -1.31 -11.37 7.99
C LYS A 121 -0.43 -11.09 6.78
N ILE A 122 -0.55 -9.90 6.18
CA ILE A 122 0.26 -9.51 5.02
C ILE A 122 1.71 -9.26 5.46
N ALA A 123 1.91 -8.57 6.57
CA ALA A 123 3.23 -8.31 7.15
C ALA A 123 3.96 -9.62 7.49
N GLU A 124 3.28 -10.61 8.07
CA GLU A 124 3.88 -11.92 8.34
C GLU A 124 4.30 -12.65 7.07
N LYS A 125 3.53 -12.58 5.98
CA LYS A 125 3.96 -13.13 4.69
C LYS A 125 5.25 -12.48 4.19
N ALA A 126 5.35 -11.16 4.26
CA ALA A 126 6.56 -10.43 3.87
C ALA A 126 7.76 -10.80 4.76
N LYS A 127 7.56 -10.93 6.09
CA LYS A 127 8.60 -11.40 7.03
C LYS A 127 9.07 -12.82 6.72
N ILE A 128 8.15 -13.71 6.37
CA ILE A 128 8.48 -15.09 5.96
C ILE A 128 9.35 -15.06 4.71
N GLU A 129 9.01 -14.24 3.72
CA GLU A 129 9.82 -14.13 2.49
C GLU A 129 11.24 -13.63 2.78
N VAL A 130 11.39 -12.60 3.61
CA VAL A 130 12.73 -12.12 4.04
C VAL A 130 13.52 -13.22 4.76
N ARG A 131 12.87 -14.01 5.62
CA ARG A 131 13.51 -15.14 6.30
C ARG A 131 13.91 -16.26 5.31
N ASN A 132 13.07 -16.55 4.33
CA ASN A 132 13.34 -17.55 3.29
C ASN A 132 14.54 -17.13 2.45
N VAL A 133 14.59 -15.86 2.01
CA VAL A 133 15.74 -15.33 1.27
C VAL A 133 17.03 -15.50 2.07
N ARG A 134 17.02 -15.10 3.36
CA ARG A 134 18.20 -15.30 4.22
C ARG A 134 18.60 -16.76 4.31
N GLN A 135 17.66 -17.67 4.52
CA GLN A 135 17.96 -19.09 4.65
C GLN A 135 18.54 -19.67 3.36
N GLU A 136 17.95 -19.33 2.22
CA GLU A 136 18.42 -19.77 0.90
C GLU A 136 19.87 -19.33 0.63
N ILE A 137 20.15 -18.05 0.89
CA ILE A 137 21.50 -17.51 0.66
C ILE A 137 22.52 -18.12 1.63
N LYS A 138 22.14 -18.30 2.90
CA LYS A 138 22.98 -18.98 3.88
C LYS A 138 23.35 -20.39 3.43
N GLU A 139 22.40 -21.15 2.88
CA GLU A 139 22.67 -22.48 2.34
C GLU A 139 23.58 -22.45 1.10
N LYS A 140 23.41 -21.44 0.23
CA LYS A 140 24.29 -21.20 -0.93
C LYS A 140 25.73 -20.92 -0.49
N LEU A 141 25.93 -20.06 0.51
CA LEU A 141 27.25 -19.72 1.05
C LEU A 141 27.92 -20.96 1.65
N LYS A 142 27.21 -21.76 2.44
CA LYS A 142 27.74 -23.02 2.99
C LYS A 142 28.12 -24.03 1.92
N LYS A 143 27.38 -24.14 0.82
CA LYS A 143 27.76 -25.00 -0.30
C LYS A 143 29.00 -24.46 -1.00
N ALA A 144 29.16 -23.15 -1.11
CA ALA A 144 30.32 -22.53 -1.76
C ALA A 144 31.65 -22.81 -1.03
N ILE A 145 31.64 -23.09 0.26
CA ILE A 145 32.84 -23.53 0.98
C ILE A 145 33.38 -24.83 0.36
N LYS A 146 32.52 -25.79 0.00
CA LYS A 146 32.89 -27.01 -0.66
C LYS A 146 33.48 -26.78 -2.06
N ASP A 147 33.14 -25.68 -2.68
CA ASP A 147 33.60 -25.23 -4.00
C ASP A 147 34.80 -24.28 -3.92
N GLY A 148 35.42 -24.15 -2.73
CA GLY A 148 36.68 -23.43 -2.53
C GLY A 148 36.53 -21.99 -1.99
N LEU A 149 35.39 -21.62 -1.47
CA LEU A 149 35.23 -20.34 -0.72
C LEU A 149 35.90 -20.48 0.65
N SER A 150 36.67 -19.48 1.10
CA SER A 150 37.27 -19.52 2.42
C SER A 150 36.20 -19.35 3.53
N GLU A 151 36.43 -20.03 4.67
CA GLU A 151 35.53 -19.97 5.82
C GLU A 151 35.40 -18.54 6.41
N ASP A 152 36.49 -17.74 6.32
CA ASP A 152 36.45 -16.36 6.81
C ASP A 152 35.54 -15.46 5.93
N LEU A 153 35.63 -15.63 4.61
CA LEU A 153 34.75 -14.92 3.67
C LEU A 153 33.27 -15.36 3.82
N GLU A 154 33.02 -16.63 4.13
CA GLU A 154 31.66 -17.11 4.40
C GLU A 154 31.10 -16.48 5.67
N LYS A 155 31.87 -16.41 6.77
CA LYS A 155 31.46 -15.78 8.02
C LYS A 155 31.17 -14.29 7.85
N ASP A 156 32.02 -13.57 7.11
CA ASP A 156 31.79 -12.15 6.82
C ASP A 156 30.51 -11.97 6.00
N ALA A 157 30.28 -12.82 5.00
CA ALA A 157 29.07 -12.82 4.20
C ALA A 157 27.80 -13.18 5.01
N GLU A 158 27.87 -14.14 5.94
CA GLU A 158 26.77 -14.42 6.87
C GLU A 158 26.45 -13.23 7.77
N ASN A 159 27.46 -12.51 8.27
CA ASN A 159 27.28 -11.32 9.09
C ASN A 159 26.59 -10.20 8.29
N ASP A 160 27.02 -9.97 7.05
CA ASP A 160 26.42 -8.94 6.20
C ASP A 160 25.00 -9.33 5.78
N LEU A 161 24.75 -10.60 5.49
CA LEU A 161 23.40 -11.12 5.23
C LEU A 161 22.48 -10.94 6.44
N GLN A 162 23.00 -11.15 7.67
CA GLN A 162 22.24 -10.92 8.90
C GLN A 162 21.90 -9.43 9.09
N LYS A 163 22.83 -8.53 8.80
CA LYS A 163 22.57 -7.07 8.85
C LYS A 163 21.49 -6.67 7.83
N LEU A 164 21.55 -7.22 6.62
CA LEU A 164 20.51 -7.00 5.60
C LEU A 164 19.14 -7.48 6.08
N HIS A 165 19.06 -8.71 6.59
CA HIS A 165 17.85 -9.27 7.16
C HIS A 165 17.26 -8.35 8.24
N ASP A 166 18.09 -7.96 9.23
CA ASP A 166 17.62 -7.14 10.35
C ASP A 166 17.17 -5.74 9.90
N LYS A 167 17.83 -5.17 8.90
CA LYS A 167 17.42 -3.91 8.28
C LYS A 167 16.01 -4.02 7.69
N TYR A 168 15.75 -5.05 6.87
CA TYR A 168 14.46 -5.21 6.21
C TYR A 168 13.36 -5.62 7.17
N ILE A 169 13.64 -6.45 8.19
CA ILE A 169 12.66 -6.75 9.24
C ILE A 169 12.23 -5.47 9.97
N LYS A 170 13.17 -4.61 10.36
CA LYS A 170 12.85 -3.30 10.97
C LYS A 170 12.03 -2.41 10.05
N GLN A 171 12.32 -2.42 8.76
CA GLN A 171 11.56 -1.66 7.76
C GLN A 171 10.11 -2.17 7.64
N LEU A 172 9.91 -3.50 7.60
CA LEU A 172 8.58 -4.10 7.59
C LEU A 172 7.78 -3.77 8.86
N GLU A 173 8.44 -3.79 10.02
CA GLU A 173 7.82 -3.43 11.30
C GLU A 173 7.43 -1.95 11.35
N ALA A 174 8.28 -1.06 10.87
CA ALA A 174 7.98 0.36 10.80
C ALA A 174 6.77 0.66 9.89
N LEU A 175 6.70 0.00 8.71
CA LEU A 175 5.55 0.12 7.81
C LEU A 175 4.25 -0.37 8.47
N MET A 176 4.32 -1.45 9.23
CA MET A 176 3.18 -1.99 9.94
C MET A 176 2.72 -1.07 11.07
N ASP A 177 3.65 -0.56 11.90
CA ASP A 177 3.36 0.36 13.00
C ASP A 177 2.73 1.67 12.50
N GLU A 178 3.23 2.19 11.38
CA GLU A 178 2.65 3.38 10.74
C GLU A 178 1.22 3.13 10.28
N LYS A 179 0.97 1.98 9.64
CA LYS A 179 -0.37 1.61 9.18
C LYS A 179 -1.33 1.34 10.34
N GLU A 180 -0.88 0.71 11.40
CA GLU A 180 -1.70 0.47 12.59
C GLU A 180 -2.10 1.80 13.25
N LYS A 181 -1.17 2.74 13.41
CA LYS A 181 -1.47 4.10 13.88
C LYS A 181 -2.48 4.80 12.98
N GLU A 182 -2.32 4.69 11.66
CA GLU A 182 -3.27 5.25 10.70
C GLU A 182 -4.69 4.69 10.93
N ILE A 183 -4.83 3.36 11.04
CA ILE A 183 -6.12 2.69 11.25
C ILE A 183 -6.76 3.09 12.59
N MET A 184 -5.95 3.27 13.62
CA MET A 184 -6.45 3.57 14.98
C MET A 184 -6.78 5.05 15.18
N THR A 185 -6.19 5.95 14.40
CA THR A 185 -6.31 7.41 14.57
C THR A 185 -7.50 8.01 13.79
N VAL A 186 -8.03 7.32 12.79
CA VAL A 186 -9.12 7.82 11.90
C VAL A 186 -10.51 7.77 12.55
#